data_3b2540f5c2d498ae508f65e806435e65
#
_entry.id   3b2540f5c2d498ae508f65e806435e65
#
_cell.length_a   1.000
_cell.length_b   1.000
_cell.length_c   1.000
_cell.angle_alpha   90.00
_cell.angle_beta   90.00
_cell.angle_gamma   90.00
#
_symmetry.space_group_name_H-M   'P 1'
#
loop_
_entity.id
_entity.type
_entity.pdbx_description
1 polymer ?
#
loop_
_entity_poly.entity_id
_entity_poly.type
_entity_poly.pdbx_seq_one_letter_code
_entity_poly.pdbx_strand_id
1 'polypeptide(L)'
;MRSLYVSPSAFALQMRTLSLLGYQGLSMTSLMPYLRGEKTGKVVGITFDDGYVNNLENAAEVLKKFNFSSTCYVVSELLGKTNVWDHALGIAPAPLMDFSQLQHWIASGQEVGSHTQHHVDLTATDLQASQPEILNSRISLSQQLN
;
A
#
# COMPACT_ATOMS: atom_id res chain seq x y z
N MET A 1 -16.74 -2.08 10.83
CA MET A 1 -15.92 -1.82 9.63
C MET A 1 -15.56 -0.35 9.35
N ARG A 2 -16.35 0.64 9.80
CA ARG A 2 -15.96 2.07 9.61
C ARG A 2 -14.57 2.44 10.15
N SER A 3 -14.00 1.68 11.08
CA SER A 3 -12.68 1.94 11.69
C SER A 3 -11.47 1.60 10.79
N LEU A 4 -11.67 0.87 9.70
CA LEU A 4 -10.60 0.50 8.75
C LEU A 4 -10.43 1.51 7.62
N TYR A 5 -11.35 2.47 7.48
CA TYR A 5 -11.33 3.44 6.41
C TYR A 5 -10.98 4.83 6.94
N VAL A 6 -10.06 5.50 6.24
CA VAL A 6 -9.70 6.89 6.50
C VAL A 6 -10.26 7.75 5.37
N SER A 7 -11.05 8.78 5.68
CA SER A 7 -11.57 9.67 4.64
C SER A 7 -10.45 10.49 4.01
N PRO A 8 -10.57 10.91 2.73
CA PRO A 8 -9.56 11.74 2.07
C PRO A 8 -9.22 13.02 2.85
N SER A 9 -10.22 13.66 3.47
CA SER A 9 -10.02 14.87 4.27
C SER A 9 -9.27 14.59 5.57
N ALA A 10 -9.57 13.46 6.24
CA ALA A 10 -8.86 13.04 7.44
C ALA A 10 -7.39 12.68 7.11
N PHE A 11 -7.16 11.96 6.01
CA PHE A 11 -5.82 11.64 5.53
C PHE A 11 -5.01 12.92 5.25
N ALA A 12 -5.58 13.86 4.50
CA ALA A 12 -4.91 15.13 4.21
C ALA A 12 -4.58 15.92 5.48
N LEU A 13 -5.47 15.92 6.48
CA LEU A 13 -5.21 16.55 7.78
C LEU A 13 -4.09 15.84 8.53
N GLN A 14 -4.06 14.51 8.54
CA GLN A 14 -2.99 13.72 9.17
C GLN A 14 -1.63 14.04 8.55
N MET A 15 -1.52 14.03 7.21
CA MET A 15 -0.25 14.35 6.52
C MET A 15 0.21 15.78 6.80
N ARG A 16 -0.72 16.74 6.79
CA ARG A 16 -0.43 18.12 7.17
C ARG A 16 0.09 18.21 8.60
N THR A 17 -0.54 17.52 9.53
CA THR A 17 -0.16 17.53 10.95
C THR A 17 1.25 16.96 11.14
N LEU A 18 1.55 15.82 10.51
CA LEU A 18 2.88 15.21 10.54
C LEU A 18 3.94 16.19 10.02
N SER A 19 3.67 16.82 8.87
CA SER A 19 4.57 17.83 8.28
C SER A 19 4.81 19.03 9.22
N LEU A 20 3.75 19.57 9.83
CA LEU A 20 3.85 20.68 10.77
C LEU A 20 4.66 20.33 12.04
N LEU A 21 4.60 19.08 12.48
CA LEU A 21 5.37 18.56 13.61
C LEU A 21 6.83 18.20 13.23
N GLY A 22 7.20 18.39 11.97
CA GLY A 22 8.55 18.12 11.45
C GLY A 22 8.83 16.64 11.19
N TYR A 23 7.78 15.81 11.02
CA TYR A 23 7.93 14.42 10.59
C TYR A 23 8.06 14.33 9.07
N GLN A 24 8.87 13.36 8.61
CA GLN A 24 8.95 12.95 7.23
C GLN A 24 8.20 11.63 7.06
N GLY A 25 7.22 11.60 6.15
CA GLY A 25 6.54 10.35 5.74
C GLY A 25 7.40 9.58 4.75
N LEU A 26 7.62 8.30 5.02
CA LEU A 26 8.52 7.42 4.26
C LEU A 26 7.83 6.14 3.82
N SER A 27 8.22 5.65 2.63
CA SER A 27 7.96 4.27 2.22
C SER A 27 8.73 3.29 3.10
N MET A 28 8.36 2.02 3.09
CA MET A 28 9.01 1.01 3.94
C MET A 28 10.49 0.83 3.58
N THR A 29 10.86 0.85 2.30
CA THR A 29 12.28 0.80 1.90
C THR A 29 13.06 2.01 2.44
N SER A 30 12.51 3.21 2.34
CA SER A 30 13.14 4.43 2.86
C SER A 30 13.19 4.48 4.39
N LEU A 31 12.25 3.83 5.07
CA LEU A 31 12.19 3.76 6.53
C LEU A 31 13.19 2.75 7.12
N MET A 32 13.54 1.69 6.39
CA MET A 32 14.38 0.60 6.90
C MET A 32 15.71 1.05 7.55
N PRO A 33 16.47 2.03 7.01
CA PRO A 33 17.69 2.51 7.67
C PRO A 33 17.46 3.10 9.07
N TYR A 34 16.31 3.74 9.28
CA TYR A 34 15.92 4.28 10.59
C TYR A 34 15.54 3.15 11.57
N LEU A 35 14.81 2.14 11.10
CA LEU A 35 14.45 0.97 11.92
C LEU A 35 15.66 0.14 12.33
N ARG A 36 16.73 0.13 11.51
CA ARG A 36 17.99 -0.54 11.81
C ARG A 36 18.94 0.31 12.67
N GLY A 37 18.58 1.56 13.00
CA GLY A 37 19.45 2.46 13.75
C GLY A 37 20.62 3.04 12.95
N GLU A 38 20.63 2.88 11.63
CA GLU A 38 21.64 3.43 10.71
C GLU A 38 21.45 4.94 10.48
N LYS A 39 20.22 5.44 10.67
CA LYS A 39 19.83 6.84 10.58
C LYS A 39 18.96 7.24 11.77
N THR A 40 18.96 8.55 12.07
CA THR A 40 18.08 9.14 13.09
C THR A 40 17.26 10.27 12.47
N GLY A 41 16.06 10.53 13.00
CA GLY A 41 15.19 11.59 12.52
C GLY A 41 13.75 11.41 12.97
N LYS A 42 12.94 12.44 12.75
CA LYS A 42 11.49 12.36 12.93
C LYS A 42 10.86 11.76 11.67
N VAL A 43 10.69 10.46 11.65
CA VAL A 43 10.15 9.72 10.49
C VAL A 43 8.94 8.89 10.89
N VAL A 44 8.06 8.63 9.93
CA VAL A 44 6.92 7.72 10.06
C VAL A 44 6.76 6.93 8.77
N GLY A 45 6.58 5.62 8.87
CA GLY A 45 6.21 4.78 7.73
C GLY A 45 4.74 5.01 7.37
N ILE A 46 4.47 5.16 6.08
CA ILE A 46 3.11 5.28 5.56
C ILE A 46 2.84 4.08 4.66
N THR A 47 1.80 3.32 4.97
CA THR A 47 1.42 2.14 4.19
C THR A 47 -0.06 2.18 3.82
N PHE A 48 -0.37 1.59 2.69
CA PHE A 48 -1.72 1.29 2.22
C PHE A 48 -1.78 -0.18 1.87
N ASP A 49 -2.90 -0.82 2.15
CA ASP A 49 -3.11 -2.22 1.83
C ASP A 49 -4.04 -2.37 0.62
N ASP A 50 -4.06 -3.57 0.04
CA ASP A 50 -4.95 -4.08 -1.02
C ASP A 50 -4.75 -3.47 -2.41
N GLY A 51 -4.25 -2.25 -2.55
CA GLY A 51 -4.05 -1.62 -3.85
C GLY A 51 -5.29 -0.95 -4.45
N TYR A 52 -6.20 -0.43 -3.64
CA TYR A 52 -7.39 0.27 -4.13
C TYR A 52 -7.06 1.48 -5.00
N VAL A 53 -7.84 1.67 -6.09
CA VAL A 53 -7.72 2.84 -6.99
C VAL A 53 -7.86 4.16 -6.25
N ASN A 54 -8.68 4.22 -5.21
CA ASN A 54 -8.87 5.44 -4.41
C ASN A 54 -7.60 5.88 -3.66
N ASN A 55 -6.62 5.02 -3.46
CA ASN A 55 -5.31 5.41 -2.92
C ASN A 55 -4.57 6.30 -3.93
N LEU A 56 -4.56 5.93 -5.20
CA LEU A 56 -3.98 6.74 -6.27
C LEU A 56 -4.74 8.08 -6.41
N GLU A 57 -6.07 8.03 -6.47
CA GLU A 57 -6.91 9.21 -6.72
C GLU A 57 -6.88 10.24 -5.58
N ASN A 58 -6.78 9.79 -4.33
CA ASN A 58 -6.91 10.67 -3.17
C ASN A 58 -5.61 10.88 -2.38
N ALA A 59 -4.71 9.89 -2.33
CA ALA A 59 -3.54 9.99 -1.48
C ALA A 59 -2.29 10.47 -2.22
N ALA A 60 -2.08 10.11 -3.49
CA ALA A 60 -0.85 10.41 -4.21
C ALA A 60 -0.52 11.91 -4.25
N GLU A 61 -1.49 12.76 -4.59
CA GLU A 61 -1.30 14.21 -4.64
C GLU A 61 -1.07 14.83 -3.24
N VAL A 62 -1.71 14.28 -2.20
CA VAL A 62 -1.50 14.72 -0.82
C VAL A 62 -0.08 14.38 -0.37
N LEU A 63 0.39 13.16 -0.64
CA LEU A 63 1.75 12.73 -0.32
C LEU A 63 2.79 13.59 -1.05
N LYS A 64 2.60 13.80 -2.34
CA LYS A 64 3.46 14.65 -3.18
C LYS A 64 3.57 16.08 -2.64
N LYS A 65 2.43 16.68 -2.22
CA LYS A 65 2.39 18.04 -1.63
C LYS A 65 3.31 18.19 -0.43
N PHE A 66 3.48 17.16 0.39
CA PHE A 66 4.34 17.20 1.58
C PHE A 66 5.71 16.56 1.34
N ASN A 67 6.01 16.13 0.11
CA ASN A 67 7.21 15.37 -0.24
C ASN A 67 7.34 14.10 0.63
N PHE A 68 6.23 13.43 0.84
CA PHE A 68 6.15 12.16 1.57
C PHE A 68 6.12 10.99 0.58
N SER A 69 6.76 9.90 0.95
CA SER A 69 6.63 8.62 0.25
C SER A 69 5.82 7.62 1.10
N SER A 70 5.29 6.61 0.44
CA SER A 70 4.53 5.53 1.07
C SER A 70 4.73 4.22 0.32
N THR A 71 4.34 3.10 0.93
CA THR A 71 4.27 1.79 0.27
C THR A 71 2.82 1.34 0.17
N CYS A 72 2.36 1.01 -1.03
CA CYS A 72 1.08 0.34 -1.25
C CYS A 72 1.31 -1.15 -1.46
N TYR A 73 0.80 -1.99 -0.56
CA TYR A 73 0.84 -3.44 -0.68
C TYR A 73 -0.34 -3.91 -1.53
N VAL A 74 -0.05 -4.54 -2.68
CA VAL A 74 -1.05 -4.89 -3.69
C VAL A 74 -1.20 -6.40 -3.84
N VAL A 75 -2.44 -6.85 -4.10
CA VAL A 75 -2.79 -8.24 -4.34
C VAL A 75 -2.52 -8.59 -5.80
N SER A 76 -1.43 -9.34 -6.07
CA SER A 76 -0.83 -9.40 -7.40
C SER A 76 -1.73 -10.01 -8.49
N GLU A 77 -2.54 -11.03 -8.17
CA GLU A 77 -3.44 -11.68 -9.14
C GLU A 77 -4.78 -10.96 -9.31
N LEU A 78 -5.00 -9.88 -8.56
CA LEU A 78 -6.24 -9.11 -8.60
C LEU A 78 -6.06 -7.68 -9.13
N LEU A 79 -4.92 -7.37 -9.74
CA LEU A 79 -4.69 -6.08 -10.38
C LEU A 79 -5.76 -5.82 -11.46
N GLY A 80 -6.35 -4.63 -11.44
CA GLY A 80 -7.43 -4.22 -12.35
C GLY A 80 -8.78 -4.91 -12.10
N LYS A 81 -8.91 -5.69 -11.03
CA LYS A 81 -10.15 -6.36 -10.62
C LYS A 81 -10.78 -5.63 -9.43
N THR A 82 -11.49 -6.35 -8.57
CA THR A 82 -12.13 -5.81 -7.36
C THR A 82 -11.77 -6.65 -6.13
N ASN A 83 -12.05 -6.13 -4.95
CA ASN A 83 -11.87 -6.76 -3.64
C ASN A 83 -12.80 -7.96 -3.41
N VAL A 84 -12.61 -9.03 -4.19
CA VAL A 84 -13.48 -10.22 -4.19
C VAL A 84 -13.56 -10.92 -2.83
N TRP A 85 -12.53 -10.79 -1.99
CA TRP A 85 -12.48 -11.37 -0.63
C TRP A 85 -13.51 -10.78 0.34
N ASP A 86 -14.00 -9.58 0.05
CA ASP A 86 -14.99 -8.89 0.87
C ASP A 86 -16.45 -9.24 0.49
N HIS A 87 -16.66 -9.93 -0.63
CA HIS A 87 -18.02 -10.24 -1.14
C HIS A 87 -18.84 -11.05 -0.13
N ALA A 88 -18.22 -12.03 0.54
CA ALA A 88 -18.87 -12.83 1.57
C ALA A 88 -19.34 -12.02 2.78
N LEU A 89 -18.75 -10.84 2.99
CA LEU A 89 -19.12 -9.90 4.07
C LEU A 89 -20.18 -8.89 3.64
N GLY A 90 -20.70 -8.97 2.41
CA GLY A 90 -21.67 -8.02 1.86
C GLY A 90 -21.11 -6.63 1.60
N ILE A 91 -19.77 -6.49 1.49
CA ILE A 91 -19.11 -5.23 1.15
C ILE A 91 -19.19 -5.05 -0.37
N ALA A 92 -19.53 -3.83 -0.79
CA ALA A 92 -19.63 -3.50 -2.21
C ALA A 92 -18.25 -3.65 -2.91
N PRO A 93 -18.22 -4.16 -4.16
CA PRO A 93 -17.02 -4.22 -4.96
C PRO A 93 -16.37 -2.84 -5.11
N ALA A 94 -15.06 -2.77 -4.86
CA ALA A 94 -14.25 -1.57 -5.04
C ALA A 94 -13.08 -1.90 -5.99
N PRO A 95 -12.73 -1.01 -6.95
CA PRO A 95 -11.71 -1.29 -7.94
C PRO A 95 -10.31 -1.27 -7.33
N LEU A 96 -9.48 -2.21 -7.77
CA LEU A 96 -8.05 -2.28 -7.48
C LEU A 96 -7.27 -1.71 -8.65
N MET A 97 -6.13 -1.06 -8.37
CA MET A 97 -5.26 -0.49 -9.38
C MET A 97 -4.83 -1.55 -10.40
N ASP A 98 -4.92 -1.21 -11.67
CA ASP A 98 -4.31 -1.96 -12.75
C ASP A 98 -2.82 -1.63 -12.88
N PHE A 99 -2.15 -2.30 -13.82
CA PHE A 99 -0.72 -2.09 -14.06
C PHE A 99 -0.37 -0.63 -14.44
N SER A 100 -1.17 0.01 -15.28
CA SER A 100 -0.95 1.42 -15.67
C SER A 100 -1.09 2.36 -14.48
N GLN A 101 -2.07 2.13 -13.62
CA GLN A 101 -2.30 2.90 -12.42
C GLN A 101 -1.19 2.69 -11.38
N LEU A 102 -0.64 1.47 -11.26
CA LEU A 102 0.55 1.20 -10.44
C LEU A 102 1.79 1.92 -10.98
N GLN A 103 1.96 2.01 -12.29
CA GLN A 103 3.04 2.80 -12.89
C GLN A 103 2.90 4.30 -12.54
N HIS A 104 1.67 4.85 -12.57
CA HIS A 104 1.42 6.22 -12.13
C HIS A 104 1.70 6.42 -10.64
N TRP A 105 1.33 5.44 -9.80
CA TRP A 105 1.64 5.43 -8.37
C TRP A 105 3.15 5.52 -8.13
N ILE A 106 3.93 4.67 -8.81
CA ILE A 106 5.39 4.67 -8.74
C ILE A 106 5.98 6.00 -9.26
N ALA A 107 5.50 6.49 -10.41
CA ALA A 107 5.95 7.75 -10.99
C ALA A 107 5.65 8.97 -10.09
N SER A 108 4.66 8.87 -9.20
CA SER A 108 4.38 9.89 -8.17
C SER A 108 5.34 9.85 -6.97
N GLY A 109 6.34 8.95 -6.98
CA GLY A 109 7.33 8.79 -5.90
C GLY A 109 6.92 7.81 -4.80
N GLN A 110 5.94 6.94 -5.08
CA GLN A 110 5.44 5.96 -4.14
C GLN A 110 5.99 4.55 -4.43
N GLU A 111 5.99 3.69 -3.44
CA GLU A 111 6.48 2.31 -3.53
C GLU A 111 5.34 1.31 -3.63
N VAL A 112 5.56 0.19 -4.31
CA VAL A 112 4.66 -0.96 -4.36
C VAL A 112 5.28 -2.12 -3.60
N GLY A 113 4.49 -2.77 -2.75
CA GLY A 113 4.83 -3.99 -2.04
C GLY A 113 3.86 -5.14 -2.38
N SER A 114 4.23 -6.35 -1.99
CA SER A 114 3.42 -7.56 -2.21
C SER A 114 2.45 -7.79 -1.05
N HIS A 115 1.17 -8.10 -1.36
CA HIS A 115 0.11 -8.45 -0.41
C HIS A 115 -0.54 -9.80 -0.76
N THR A 116 0.27 -10.83 -0.95
CA THR A 116 -0.10 -12.17 -1.45
C THR A 116 -0.62 -12.15 -2.90
N GLN A 117 -0.87 -13.33 -3.48
CA GLN A 117 -1.47 -13.43 -4.81
C GLN A 117 -2.98 -13.18 -4.78
N HIS A 118 -3.70 -13.77 -3.81
CA HIS A 118 -5.16 -13.82 -3.79
C HIS A 118 -5.80 -13.25 -2.52
N HIS A 119 -5.04 -12.53 -1.69
CA HIS A 119 -5.50 -11.98 -0.41
C HIS A 119 -5.95 -13.07 0.59
N VAL A 120 -5.19 -14.16 0.67
CA VAL A 120 -5.49 -15.24 1.61
C VAL A 120 -5.16 -14.87 3.05
N ASP A 121 -5.92 -15.39 4.00
CA ASP A 121 -5.58 -15.30 5.42
C ASP A 121 -4.42 -16.24 5.75
N LEU A 122 -3.21 -15.69 5.83
CA LEU A 122 -1.99 -16.45 6.11
C LEU A 122 -2.01 -17.11 7.49
N THR A 123 -2.85 -16.65 8.44
CA THR A 123 -2.98 -17.28 9.77
C THR A 123 -3.85 -18.52 9.74
N ALA A 124 -4.73 -18.63 8.75
CA ALA A 124 -5.61 -19.76 8.54
C ALA A 124 -5.10 -20.73 7.45
N THR A 125 -3.95 -20.43 6.84
CA THR A 125 -3.36 -21.18 5.73
C THR A 125 -2.12 -21.92 6.21
N ASP A 126 -1.94 -23.19 5.82
CA ASP A 126 -0.72 -23.94 6.15
C ASP A 126 0.52 -23.40 5.40
N LEU A 127 1.71 -23.78 5.84
CA LEU A 127 2.97 -23.30 5.28
C LEU A 127 3.13 -23.67 3.79
N GLN A 128 2.66 -24.84 3.36
CA GLN A 128 2.79 -25.31 2.00
C GLN A 128 1.93 -24.46 1.03
N ALA A 129 0.77 -24.02 1.47
CA ALA A 129 -0.10 -23.15 0.70
C ALA A 129 0.28 -21.66 0.84
N SER A 130 0.78 -21.22 1.99
CA SER A 130 1.18 -19.81 2.24
C SER A 130 2.45 -19.42 1.47
N GLN A 131 3.41 -20.32 1.35
CA GLN A 131 4.70 -20.05 0.71
C GLN A 131 4.56 -19.59 -0.75
N PRO A 132 3.80 -20.26 -1.64
CA PRO A 132 3.59 -19.78 -3.01
C PRO A 132 2.83 -18.45 -3.06
N GLU A 133 1.86 -18.20 -2.18
CA GLU A 133 1.12 -16.94 -2.10
C GLU A 133 2.04 -15.74 -1.90
N ILE A 134 3.03 -15.88 -1.02
CA ILE A 134 4.01 -14.83 -0.72
C ILE A 134 5.05 -14.71 -1.83
N LEU A 135 5.66 -15.86 -2.22
CA LEU A 135 6.78 -15.87 -3.15
C LEU A 135 6.37 -15.46 -4.56
N ASN A 136 5.30 -16.06 -5.09
CA ASN A 136 4.85 -15.79 -6.46
C ASN A 136 4.32 -14.37 -6.60
N SER A 137 3.62 -13.84 -5.59
CA SER A 137 3.19 -12.44 -5.59
C SER A 137 4.38 -11.49 -5.75
N ARG A 138 5.46 -11.70 -4.98
CA ARG A 138 6.68 -10.91 -5.11
C ARG A 138 7.33 -11.05 -6.49
N ILE A 139 7.45 -12.28 -7.01
CA ILE A 139 8.06 -12.55 -8.31
C ILE A 139 7.26 -11.87 -9.42
N SER A 140 5.94 -12.06 -9.43
CA SER A 140 5.04 -11.47 -10.43
C SER A 140 5.16 -9.94 -10.48
N LEU A 141 5.07 -9.27 -9.32
CA LEU A 141 5.21 -7.82 -9.25
C LEU A 141 6.60 -7.34 -9.69
N SER A 142 7.68 -8.04 -9.29
CA SER A 142 9.03 -7.68 -9.70
C SER A 142 9.24 -7.80 -11.21
N GLN A 143 8.63 -8.78 -11.86
CA GLN A 143 8.71 -8.95 -13.32
C GLN A 143 7.89 -7.93 -14.09
N GLN A 144 6.77 -7.47 -13.53
CA GLN A 144 5.87 -6.55 -14.21
C GLN A 144 6.26 -5.07 -14.02
N LEU A 145 6.85 -4.72 -12.87
CA LEU A 145 7.09 -3.33 -12.49
C LEU A 145 8.54 -2.86 -12.66
N ASN A 146 9.46 -3.75 -13.10
CA ASN A 146 10.86 -3.42 -13.40
C ASN A 146 11.08 -3.03 -14.85
#